data_661b2ede8925c285109840573aeeb0a6
#
_entry.id   661b2ede8925c285109840573aeeb0a6
#
_cell.length_a   1.000
_cell.length_b   1.000
_cell.length_c   1.000
_cell.angle_alpha   90.00
_cell.angle_beta   90.00
_cell.angle_gamma   90.00
#
_symmetry.space_group_name_H-M   'P 1'
#
loop_
_entity.id
_entity.type
_entity.pdbx_description
1 polymer ?
#
loop_
_entity_poly.entity_id
_entity_poly.type
_entity_poly.pdbx_seq_one_letter_code
_entity_poly.pdbx_strand_id
1 'polypeptide(L)'
;MIKFENTEIMGWEAAIRGMRNPMNSWEQSDSGICLDTIGCHSCRADRNHCRSRMENKEFVVGYDDMNLMTRLRNAGTDHRKFMRMITVYVDITAPLYWWKEFDTYKVGTVANSCSTMHKIAEKEFTIEDFSCEHLENSWLVHLKETIKLLNEARDVYHWCNTDAKKEWWWQMIQLLPSSYNQKRTVMLNYEVLANIYKSRNNHKLDEWSVGFMDWIKSLPYSELITGKEK
;
A
#
# COMPACT_ATOMS: atom_id res chain seq x y z
N MET A 1 11.12 -1.85 -9.26
CA MET A 1 10.64 -0.72 -8.40
C MET A 1 9.21 -1.00 -7.95
N ILE A 2 8.88 -0.73 -6.67
CA ILE A 2 7.53 -0.94 -6.12
C ILE A 2 6.50 -0.02 -6.79
N LYS A 3 5.27 -0.52 -7.03
CA LYS A 3 4.17 0.25 -7.63
C LYS A 3 2.93 0.15 -6.75
N PHE A 4 2.18 1.26 -6.67
CA PHE A 4 0.91 1.39 -5.95
C PHE A 4 -0.17 1.83 -6.93
N GLU A 5 -1.27 1.07 -6.98
CA GLU A 5 -2.39 1.30 -7.90
C GLU A 5 -3.70 1.15 -7.14
N ASN A 6 -4.78 1.75 -7.64
CA ASN A 6 -6.14 1.57 -7.11
C ASN A 6 -6.23 1.83 -5.58
N THR A 7 -5.59 2.91 -5.09
CA THR A 7 -5.68 3.26 -3.67
C THR A 7 -7.06 3.81 -3.33
N GLU A 8 -7.76 3.14 -2.40
CA GLU A 8 -9.06 3.53 -1.88
C GLU A 8 -8.98 3.71 -0.36
N ILE A 9 -9.60 4.77 0.19
CA ILE A 9 -9.59 5.05 1.62
C ILE A 9 -11.01 5.29 2.08
N MET A 10 -11.40 4.62 3.17
CA MET A 10 -12.75 4.72 3.72
C MET A 10 -12.75 4.67 5.24
N GLY A 11 -13.91 4.99 5.84
CA GLY A 11 -14.12 4.89 7.27
C GLY A 11 -13.92 6.18 8.06
N TRP A 12 -13.72 7.33 7.40
CA TRP A 12 -13.52 8.63 8.04
C TRP A 12 -14.64 9.00 8.99
N GLU A 13 -15.91 8.92 8.57
CA GLU A 13 -17.06 9.22 9.41
C GLU A 13 -17.13 8.34 10.66
N ALA A 14 -16.91 7.02 10.49
CA ALA A 14 -16.91 6.08 11.59
C ALA A 14 -15.76 6.36 12.57
N ALA A 15 -14.58 6.71 12.07
CA ALA A 15 -13.41 7.07 12.87
C ALA A 15 -13.67 8.33 13.71
N ILE A 16 -14.29 9.36 13.10
CA ILE A 16 -14.65 10.63 13.78
C ILE A 16 -15.68 10.37 14.86
N ARG A 17 -16.78 9.67 14.56
CA ARG A 17 -17.75 9.29 15.60
C ARG A 17 -17.08 8.52 16.73
N GLY A 18 -16.25 7.52 16.38
CA GLY A 18 -15.54 6.68 17.34
C GLY A 18 -14.61 7.45 18.27
N MET A 19 -13.84 8.43 17.76
CA MET A 19 -12.94 9.22 18.59
C MET A 19 -13.68 10.20 19.53
N ARG A 20 -14.90 10.61 19.16
CA ARG A 20 -15.74 11.54 19.96
C ARG A 20 -16.59 10.84 21.01
N ASN A 21 -16.81 9.52 20.89
CA ASN A 21 -17.59 8.73 21.84
C ASN A 21 -17.17 8.90 23.30
N PRO A 22 -15.87 8.83 23.68
CA PRO A 22 -15.48 8.93 25.08
C PRO A 22 -15.79 10.28 25.73
N MET A 23 -16.01 11.31 24.91
CA MET A 23 -16.26 12.69 25.39
C MET A 23 -17.70 13.12 25.14
N ASN A 24 -18.57 12.26 24.57
CA ASN A 24 -19.94 12.59 24.14
C ASN A 24 -20.00 13.93 23.36
N SER A 25 -19.02 14.15 22.46
CA SER A 25 -18.83 15.45 21.79
C SER A 25 -19.19 15.42 20.31
N TRP A 26 -20.17 14.61 19.90
CA TRP A 26 -20.55 14.44 18.48
C TRP A 26 -21.00 15.74 17.82
N GLU A 27 -21.74 16.58 18.57
CA GLU A 27 -22.22 17.90 18.09
C GLU A 27 -21.10 18.89 17.78
N GLN A 28 -19.87 18.59 18.20
CA GLN A 28 -18.69 19.43 17.92
C GLN A 28 -17.94 18.99 16.66
N SER A 29 -18.46 17.99 15.93
CA SER A 29 -17.85 17.56 14.68
C SER A 29 -18.10 18.61 13.59
N ASP A 30 -17.03 19.00 12.90
CA ASP A 30 -17.05 19.94 11.77
C ASP A 30 -16.67 19.27 10.45
N SER A 31 -16.63 17.94 10.42
CA SER A 31 -16.32 17.12 9.23
C SER A 31 -17.60 16.70 8.49
N GLY A 32 -17.49 16.52 7.19
CA GLY A 32 -18.62 16.05 6.37
C GLY A 32 -18.32 16.03 4.88
N ILE A 33 -19.35 15.71 4.10
CA ILE A 33 -19.26 15.80 2.63
C ILE A 33 -19.28 17.28 2.24
N CYS A 34 -18.26 17.72 1.52
CA CYS A 34 -18.24 19.08 1.00
C CYS A 34 -19.24 19.19 -0.17
N LEU A 35 -20.28 19.98 0.02
CA LEU A 35 -21.33 20.21 -0.98
C LEU A 35 -21.09 21.49 -1.80
N ASP A 36 -20.11 22.31 -1.42
CA ASP A 36 -19.95 23.66 -1.95
C ASP A 36 -18.90 23.70 -3.05
N THR A 37 -19.35 23.96 -4.27
CA THR A 37 -18.51 24.12 -5.46
C THR A 37 -18.15 25.59 -5.76
N ILE A 38 -18.79 26.55 -5.09
CA ILE A 38 -18.62 27.99 -5.37
C ILE A 38 -18.50 28.77 -4.05
N GLY A 39 -17.28 29.11 -3.67
CA GLY A 39 -17.02 30.04 -2.57
C GLY A 39 -17.13 29.46 -1.18
N CYS A 40 -16.31 28.46 -0.88
CA CYS A 40 -16.23 27.82 0.42
C CYS A 40 -15.96 28.81 1.57
N HIS A 41 -17.00 29.28 2.23
CA HIS A 41 -16.95 30.17 3.41
C HIS A 41 -17.31 29.43 4.72
N SER A 42 -17.88 28.23 4.64
CA SER A 42 -18.39 27.48 5.79
C SER A 42 -17.46 26.37 6.30
N CYS A 43 -16.51 25.97 5.50
CA CYS A 43 -15.51 24.95 5.87
C CYS A 43 -14.30 25.62 6.53
N ARG A 44 -14.00 25.28 7.78
CA ARG A 44 -12.78 25.71 8.47
C ARG A 44 -11.52 25.00 8.00
N ALA A 45 -11.61 24.13 7.00
CA ALA A 45 -10.46 23.51 6.39
C ALA A 45 -9.55 24.59 5.77
N ASP A 46 -8.26 24.46 5.96
CA ASP A 46 -7.27 25.33 5.32
C ASP A 46 -7.52 25.34 3.80
N ARG A 47 -7.58 26.54 3.21
CA ARG A 47 -7.81 26.73 1.77
C ARG A 47 -6.83 25.98 0.88
N ASN A 48 -5.63 25.68 1.39
CA ASN A 48 -4.61 24.94 0.68
C ASN A 48 -4.85 23.41 0.70
N HIS A 49 -5.72 22.92 1.57
CA HIS A 49 -6.06 21.50 1.71
C HIS A 49 -7.49 21.19 1.23
N CYS A 50 -8.22 22.17 0.69
CA CYS A 50 -9.54 21.93 0.14
C CYS A 50 -9.46 21.13 -1.17
N ARG A 51 -9.56 19.81 -1.08
CA ARG A 51 -9.61 18.88 -2.22
C ARG A 51 -10.93 18.94 -2.99
N SER A 52 -12.00 19.47 -2.39
CA SER A 52 -13.32 19.53 -2.99
C SER A 52 -13.43 20.51 -4.18
N ARG A 53 -12.38 21.26 -4.48
CA ARG A 53 -12.31 22.06 -5.71
C ARG A 53 -12.15 21.24 -6.99
N MET A 54 -11.86 19.94 -6.86
CA MET A 54 -11.67 19.04 -7.99
C MET A 54 -12.78 17.96 -7.99
N GLU A 55 -13.88 18.26 -8.65
CA GLU A 55 -14.82 17.37 -9.35
C GLU A 55 -15.61 16.29 -8.58
N ASN A 56 -15.32 15.93 -7.33
CA ASN A 56 -16.06 14.90 -6.60
C ASN A 56 -16.45 15.36 -5.19
N LYS A 57 -17.65 15.02 -4.76
CA LYS A 57 -18.18 15.22 -3.40
C LYS A 57 -17.40 14.37 -2.39
N GLU A 58 -16.17 14.76 -2.10
CA GLU A 58 -15.31 14.04 -1.17
C GLU A 58 -15.62 14.42 0.28
N PHE A 59 -15.46 13.45 1.17
CA PHE A 59 -15.51 13.67 2.60
C PHE A 59 -14.31 14.51 3.05
N VAL A 60 -14.57 15.58 3.79
CA VAL A 60 -13.55 16.51 4.29
C VAL A 60 -13.53 16.45 5.80
N VAL A 61 -12.34 16.25 6.38
CA VAL A 61 -12.13 16.37 7.82
C VAL A 61 -12.00 17.84 8.18
N GLY A 62 -12.85 18.29 9.11
CA GLY A 62 -12.84 19.66 9.61
C GLY A 62 -11.66 19.96 10.53
N TYR A 63 -11.46 21.23 10.82
CA TYR A 63 -10.33 21.70 11.62
C TYR A 63 -10.38 21.19 13.09
N ASP A 64 -11.56 21.22 13.73
CA ASP A 64 -11.73 20.80 15.11
C ASP A 64 -11.57 19.28 15.24
N ASP A 65 -12.06 18.50 14.25
CA ASP A 65 -11.85 17.06 14.18
C ASP A 65 -10.39 16.72 13.93
N MET A 66 -9.70 17.42 13.04
CA MET A 66 -8.28 17.19 12.76
C MET A 66 -7.41 17.49 14.00
N ASN A 67 -7.71 18.58 14.73
CA ASN A 67 -7.03 18.90 15.98
C ASN A 67 -7.22 17.80 17.02
N LEU A 68 -8.43 17.26 17.14
CA LEU A 68 -8.70 16.16 18.06
C LEU A 68 -7.96 14.88 17.62
N MET A 69 -8.01 14.53 16.33
CA MET A 69 -7.27 13.41 15.76
C MET A 69 -5.77 13.50 16.07
N THR A 70 -5.18 14.66 15.84
CA THR A 70 -3.74 14.90 16.07
C THR A 70 -3.39 14.76 17.56
N ARG A 71 -4.19 15.30 18.46
CA ARG A 71 -4.00 15.13 19.91
C ARG A 71 -4.09 13.67 20.34
N LEU A 72 -5.12 12.95 19.90
CA LEU A 72 -5.31 11.54 20.22
C LEU A 72 -4.21 10.66 19.61
N ARG A 73 -3.78 10.96 18.39
CA ARG A 73 -2.67 10.28 17.74
C ARG A 73 -1.39 10.41 18.56
N ASN A 74 -1.09 11.59 19.09
CA ASN A 74 0.11 11.87 19.86
C ASN A 74 0.05 11.36 21.31
N ALA A 75 -1.16 11.12 21.84
CA ALA A 75 -1.37 10.61 23.20
C ALA A 75 -1.05 9.11 23.37
N GLY A 76 -0.77 8.39 22.29
CA GLY A 76 -0.33 6.99 22.31
C GLY A 76 -1.34 6.01 21.74
N THR A 77 -0.96 4.72 21.74
CA THR A 77 -1.72 3.64 21.05
C THR A 77 -3.13 3.46 21.55
N ASP A 78 -3.37 3.65 22.84
CA ASP A 78 -4.71 3.48 23.44
C ASP A 78 -5.68 4.58 23.03
N HIS A 79 -5.17 5.77 22.73
CA HIS A 79 -5.97 6.93 22.32
C HIS A 79 -6.17 7.00 20.81
N ARG A 80 -5.23 6.52 20.00
CA ARG A 80 -5.29 6.59 18.54
C ARG A 80 -6.04 5.44 17.87
N LYS A 81 -6.84 4.63 18.62
CA LYS A 81 -7.60 3.48 18.06
C LYS A 81 -8.54 3.87 16.91
N PHE A 82 -9.00 5.13 16.83
CA PHE A 82 -9.79 5.61 15.70
C PHE A 82 -9.08 5.42 14.37
N MET A 83 -7.74 5.48 14.33
CA MET A 83 -6.95 5.25 13.12
C MET A 83 -7.09 3.83 12.56
N ARG A 84 -7.50 2.84 13.37
CA ARG A 84 -7.80 1.48 12.92
C ARG A 84 -9.09 1.40 12.10
N MET A 85 -9.96 2.39 12.23
CA MET A 85 -11.22 2.49 11.48
C MET A 85 -11.05 3.15 10.12
N ILE A 86 -9.93 3.83 9.88
CA ILE A 86 -9.58 4.42 8.58
C ILE A 86 -8.87 3.34 7.76
N THR A 87 -9.63 2.67 6.91
CA THR A 87 -9.15 1.52 6.12
C THR A 87 -8.64 1.99 4.76
N VAL A 88 -7.55 1.38 4.34
CA VAL A 88 -6.92 1.62 3.03
C VAL A 88 -6.89 0.31 2.26
N TYR A 89 -7.37 0.31 1.03
CA TYR A 89 -7.18 -0.75 0.05
C TYR A 89 -6.21 -0.25 -1.02
N VAL A 90 -5.31 -1.12 -1.45
CA VAL A 90 -4.32 -0.75 -2.47
C VAL A 90 -3.80 -2.00 -3.18
N ASP A 91 -3.60 -1.90 -4.49
CA ASP A 91 -2.87 -2.88 -5.26
C ASP A 91 -1.37 -2.55 -5.22
N ILE A 92 -0.57 -3.46 -4.69
CA ILE A 92 0.88 -3.29 -4.59
C ILE A 92 1.57 -4.34 -5.47
N THR A 93 2.43 -3.89 -6.38
CA THR A 93 3.36 -4.75 -7.13
C THR A 93 4.75 -4.53 -6.58
N ALA A 94 5.37 -5.59 -6.03
CA ALA A 94 6.67 -5.53 -5.37
C ALA A 94 7.41 -6.86 -5.47
N PRO A 95 8.76 -6.87 -5.33
CA PRO A 95 9.54 -8.10 -5.38
C PRO A 95 9.28 -9.02 -4.19
N LEU A 96 9.47 -10.32 -4.41
CA LEU A 96 9.24 -11.34 -3.37
C LEU A 96 10.07 -11.10 -2.11
N TYR A 97 11.30 -10.56 -2.23
CA TYR A 97 12.12 -10.22 -1.06
C TYR A 97 11.48 -9.11 -0.20
N TRP A 98 10.78 -8.14 -0.81
CA TRP A 98 10.04 -7.10 -0.09
C TRP A 98 8.80 -7.68 0.60
N TRP A 99 8.06 -8.57 -0.09
CA TRP A 99 6.88 -9.23 0.46
C TRP A 99 7.20 -10.07 1.70
N LYS A 100 8.37 -10.72 1.75
CA LYS A 100 8.82 -11.47 2.96
C LYS A 100 8.87 -10.58 4.19
N GLU A 101 9.25 -9.31 4.04
CA GLU A 101 9.27 -8.36 5.15
C GLU A 101 7.87 -7.79 5.42
N PHE A 102 7.08 -7.47 4.38
CA PHE A 102 5.70 -7.02 4.54
C PHE A 102 4.84 -8.05 5.27
N ASP A 103 5.02 -9.33 5.02
CA ASP A 103 4.29 -10.44 5.65
C ASP A 103 4.52 -10.53 7.18
N THR A 104 5.43 -9.76 7.75
CA THR A 104 5.58 -9.63 9.21
C THR A 104 4.50 -8.73 9.84
N TYR A 105 3.85 -7.88 9.06
CA TYR A 105 2.76 -6.99 9.50
C TYR A 105 1.39 -7.68 9.39
N LYS A 106 1.18 -8.76 10.17
CA LYS A 106 -0.05 -9.58 10.06
C LYS A 106 -1.27 -9.00 10.79
N VAL A 107 -1.04 -8.17 11.79
CA VAL A 107 -2.14 -7.61 12.59
C VAL A 107 -2.70 -6.36 11.91
N GLY A 108 -3.99 -6.41 11.54
CA GLY A 108 -4.67 -5.31 10.85
C GLY A 108 -4.33 -5.18 9.37
N THR A 109 -3.79 -6.25 8.76
CA THR A 109 -3.57 -6.35 7.32
C THR A 109 -4.19 -7.62 6.76
N VAL A 110 -4.69 -7.53 5.53
CA VAL A 110 -5.10 -8.69 4.72
C VAL A 110 -4.48 -8.52 3.34
N ALA A 111 -3.89 -9.57 2.78
CA ALA A 111 -3.33 -9.53 1.44
C ALA A 111 -3.83 -10.71 0.61
N ASN A 112 -4.27 -10.41 -0.61
CA ASN A 112 -4.65 -11.42 -1.60
C ASN A 112 -3.73 -11.30 -2.82
N SER A 113 -2.93 -12.34 -3.07
CA SER A 113 -1.86 -12.30 -4.06
C SER A 113 -2.24 -12.96 -5.37
N CYS A 114 -1.68 -12.45 -6.48
CA CYS A 114 -1.58 -13.21 -7.72
C CYS A 114 -0.81 -14.51 -7.45
N SER A 115 -1.38 -15.63 -7.90
CA SER A 115 -0.77 -16.93 -7.61
C SER A 115 0.45 -17.20 -8.50
N THR A 116 1.64 -17.20 -7.91
CA THR A 116 2.84 -17.71 -8.56
C THR A 116 2.80 -19.23 -8.72
N MET A 117 2.10 -19.94 -7.82
CA MET A 117 2.04 -21.40 -7.86
C MET A 117 1.18 -21.97 -8.98
N HIS A 118 0.04 -21.33 -9.28
CA HIS A 118 -0.91 -21.84 -10.27
C HIS A 118 -0.81 -21.15 -11.63
N LYS A 119 -0.26 -19.93 -11.66
CA LYS A 119 -0.29 -19.04 -12.83
C LYS A 119 1.09 -18.66 -13.36
N ILE A 120 2.16 -19.25 -12.80
CA ILE A 120 3.54 -18.89 -13.14
C ILE A 120 3.86 -19.09 -14.63
N ALA A 121 3.24 -20.09 -15.27
CA ALA A 121 3.49 -20.42 -16.67
C ALA A 121 2.57 -19.69 -17.65
N GLU A 122 1.57 -18.88 -17.22
CA GLU A 122 0.55 -18.33 -18.13
C GLU A 122 1.10 -17.30 -19.10
N LYS A 123 2.05 -16.49 -18.69
CA LYS A 123 2.69 -15.50 -19.56
C LYS A 123 4.19 -15.73 -19.66
N GLU A 124 4.79 -15.22 -20.72
CA GLU A 124 6.24 -15.15 -20.87
C GLU A 124 6.85 -14.25 -19.80
N PHE A 125 7.99 -14.65 -19.27
CA PHE A 125 8.79 -13.82 -18.37
C PHE A 125 9.57 -12.79 -19.15
N THR A 126 9.50 -11.55 -18.70
CA THR A 126 10.25 -10.42 -19.27
C THR A 126 11.08 -9.74 -18.17
N ILE A 127 11.99 -8.86 -18.54
CA ILE A 127 12.84 -8.15 -17.57
C ILE A 127 12.00 -7.25 -16.66
N GLU A 128 10.86 -6.74 -17.13
CA GLU A 128 9.93 -5.89 -16.40
C GLU A 128 9.21 -6.64 -15.25
N ASP A 129 9.23 -7.96 -15.28
CA ASP A 129 8.70 -8.79 -14.20
C ASP A 129 9.63 -8.86 -12.99
N PHE A 130 10.82 -8.26 -13.06
CA PHE A 130 11.83 -8.33 -12.01
C PHE A 130 12.31 -6.94 -11.58
N SER A 131 12.50 -6.75 -10.28
CA SER A 131 13.20 -5.58 -9.73
C SER A 131 14.69 -5.78 -9.89
N CYS A 132 15.32 -4.97 -10.75
CA CYS A 132 16.72 -5.09 -11.11
C CYS A 132 17.43 -3.73 -11.23
N GLU A 133 16.85 -2.68 -10.67
CA GLU A 133 17.29 -1.30 -10.81
C GLU A 133 18.72 -1.05 -10.30
N HIS A 134 19.16 -1.85 -9.34
CA HIS A 134 20.49 -1.74 -8.74
C HIS A 134 21.50 -2.78 -9.27
N LEU A 135 21.11 -3.60 -10.26
CA LEU A 135 22.04 -4.55 -10.85
C LEU A 135 22.99 -3.87 -11.84
N GLU A 136 24.29 -4.09 -11.65
CA GLU A 136 25.28 -3.74 -12.65
C GLU A 136 25.13 -4.58 -13.92
N ASN A 137 25.64 -4.08 -15.04
CA ASN A 137 25.49 -4.73 -16.35
C ASN A 137 25.95 -6.18 -16.37
N SER A 138 27.04 -6.53 -15.68
CA SER A 138 27.53 -7.90 -15.58
C SER A 138 26.54 -8.85 -14.90
N TRP A 139 25.86 -8.40 -13.84
CA TRP A 139 24.85 -9.18 -13.12
C TRP A 139 23.52 -9.21 -13.86
N LEU A 140 23.19 -8.14 -14.59
CA LEU A 140 21.98 -8.09 -15.41
C LEU A 140 22.01 -9.14 -16.54
N VAL A 141 23.20 -9.50 -17.07
CA VAL A 141 23.36 -10.60 -18.05
C VAL A 141 22.89 -11.91 -17.45
N HIS A 142 23.27 -12.23 -16.21
CA HIS A 142 22.85 -13.47 -15.53
C HIS A 142 21.33 -13.50 -15.25
N LEU A 143 20.73 -12.35 -14.91
CA LEU A 143 19.26 -12.29 -14.78
C LEU A 143 18.57 -12.58 -16.11
N LYS A 144 19.07 -12.02 -17.24
CA LYS A 144 18.53 -12.29 -18.58
C LYS A 144 18.68 -13.76 -18.98
N GLU A 145 19.80 -14.40 -18.65
CA GLU A 145 19.98 -15.85 -18.85
C GLU A 145 18.98 -16.65 -18.02
N THR A 146 18.76 -16.26 -16.75
CA THR A 146 17.76 -16.90 -15.90
C THR A 146 16.35 -16.76 -16.49
N ILE A 147 15.99 -15.58 -16.98
CA ILE A 147 14.71 -15.33 -17.65
C ILE A 147 14.54 -16.24 -18.87
N LYS A 148 15.60 -16.40 -19.69
CA LYS A 148 15.61 -17.30 -20.82
C LYS A 148 15.33 -18.74 -20.41
N LEU A 149 16.03 -19.25 -19.38
CA LEU A 149 15.80 -20.60 -18.84
C LEU A 149 14.38 -20.77 -18.26
N LEU A 150 13.83 -19.76 -17.59
CA LEU A 150 12.44 -19.77 -17.13
C LEU A 150 11.45 -19.90 -18.31
N ASN A 151 11.69 -19.17 -19.40
CA ASN A 151 10.85 -19.26 -20.59
C ASN A 151 11.00 -20.59 -21.32
N GLU A 152 12.20 -21.15 -21.42
CA GLU A 152 12.43 -22.50 -21.96
C GLU A 152 11.64 -23.55 -21.13
N ALA A 153 11.72 -23.47 -19.78
CA ALA A 153 10.96 -24.37 -18.92
C ALA A 153 9.45 -24.20 -19.07
N ARG A 154 8.98 -22.96 -19.24
CA ARG A 154 7.58 -22.63 -19.51
C ARG A 154 7.09 -23.22 -20.85
N ASP A 155 7.87 -23.09 -21.90
CA ASP A 155 7.53 -23.58 -23.22
C ASP A 155 7.42 -25.12 -23.22
N VAL A 156 8.36 -25.79 -22.56
CA VAL A 156 8.29 -27.25 -22.40
C VAL A 156 7.08 -27.65 -21.54
N TYR A 157 6.78 -26.88 -20.47
CA TYR A 157 5.58 -27.10 -19.64
C TYR A 157 4.30 -27.07 -20.47
N HIS A 158 4.20 -26.16 -21.44
CA HIS A 158 3.03 -26.11 -22.33
C HIS A 158 2.96 -27.26 -23.36
N TRP A 159 4.11 -27.73 -23.77
CA TRP A 159 4.23 -28.82 -24.77
C TRP A 159 4.03 -30.22 -24.17
N CYS A 160 4.35 -30.41 -22.88
CA CYS A 160 4.31 -31.71 -22.24
C CYS A 160 2.88 -32.20 -21.92
N ASN A 161 2.73 -33.54 -21.85
CA ASN A 161 1.58 -34.18 -21.23
C ASN A 161 1.58 -34.02 -19.69
N THR A 162 0.49 -34.42 -19.04
CA THR A 162 0.22 -34.13 -17.62
C THR A 162 1.32 -34.55 -16.64
N ASP A 163 2.00 -35.67 -16.86
CA ASP A 163 2.97 -36.20 -15.90
C ASP A 163 4.30 -35.41 -15.90
N ALA A 164 4.78 -35.06 -17.10
CA ALA A 164 6.00 -34.26 -17.25
C ALA A 164 5.80 -32.77 -16.90
N LYS A 165 4.56 -32.24 -16.95
CA LYS A 165 4.27 -30.83 -16.57
C LYS A 165 4.74 -30.48 -15.18
N LYS A 166 4.59 -31.37 -14.19
CA LYS A 166 4.97 -31.12 -12.81
C LYS A 166 6.49 -30.93 -12.67
N GLU A 167 7.29 -31.62 -13.43
CA GLU A 167 8.75 -31.50 -13.41
C GLU A 167 9.18 -30.13 -13.93
N TRP A 168 8.61 -29.68 -15.04
CA TRP A 168 8.91 -28.37 -15.62
C TRP A 168 8.36 -27.21 -14.79
N TRP A 169 7.21 -27.40 -14.13
CA TRP A 169 6.71 -26.44 -13.15
C TRP A 169 7.69 -26.27 -11.98
N TRP A 170 8.30 -27.36 -11.48
CA TRP A 170 9.34 -27.27 -10.44
C TRP A 170 10.57 -26.50 -10.91
N GLN A 171 11.00 -26.62 -12.17
CA GLN A 171 12.12 -25.84 -12.69
C GLN A 171 11.81 -24.33 -12.58
N MET A 172 10.64 -23.90 -12.99
CA MET A 172 10.23 -22.51 -12.88
C MET A 172 10.16 -22.03 -11.42
N ILE A 173 9.53 -22.78 -10.52
CA ILE A 173 9.36 -22.38 -9.12
C ILE A 173 10.69 -22.28 -8.37
N GLN A 174 11.58 -23.25 -8.56
CA GLN A 174 12.86 -23.31 -7.84
C GLN A 174 13.90 -22.33 -8.40
N LEU A 175 13.84 -22.02 -9.70
CA LEU A 175 14.74 -21.08 -10.36
C LEU A 175 14.27 -19.62 -10.21
N LEU A 176 13.01 -19.37 -9.85
CA LEU A 176 12.43 -18.01 -9.79
C LEU A 176 13.23 -17.13 -8.81
N PRO A 177 13.86 -16.04 -9.28
CA PRO A 177 14.58 -15.13 -8.39
C PRO A 177 13.65 -14.42 -7.41
N SER A 178 14.13 -14.09 -6.21
CA SER A 178 13.37 -13.31 -5.22
C SER A 178 13.09 -11.87 -5.66
N SER A 179 13.72 -11.40 -6.71
CA SER A 179 13.45 -10.12 -7.37
C SER A 179 12.20 -10.12 -8.27
N TYR A 180 11.56 -11.29 -8.46
CA TYR A 180 10.29 -11.39 -9.19
C TYR A 180 9.20 -10.56 -8.52
N ASN A 181 8.54 -9.71 -9.31
CA ASN A 181 7.49 -8.80 -8.84
C ASN A 181 6.14 -9.51 -8.77
N GLN A 182 5.56 -9.60 -7.60
CA GLN A 182 4.23 -10.15 -7.37
C GLN A 182 3.26 -9.02 -7.05
N LYS A 183 2.08 -9.03 -7.69
CA LYS A 183 0.97 -8.12 -7.37
C LYS A 183 0.11 -8.72 -6.26
N ARG A 184 -0.24 -7.89 -5.27
CA ARG A 184 -1.22 -8.22 -4.23
C ARG A 184 -2.16 -7.05 -4.00
N THR A 185 -3.46 -7.36 -3.84
CA THR A 185 -4.41 -6.41 -3.28
C THR A 185 -4.33 -6.51 -1.75
N VAL A 186 -4.06 -5.38 -1.11
CA VAL A 186 -3.81 -5.31 0.33
C VAL A 186 -4.85 -4.41 0.98
N MET A 187 -5.42 -4.87 2.11
CA MET A 187 -6.17 -4.05 3.05
C MET A 187 -5.31 -3.80 4.28
N LEU A 188 -5.24 -2.54 4.70
CA LEU A 188 -4.57 -2.11 5.92
C LEU A 188 -5.27 -0.86 6.48
N ASN A 189 -4.75 -0.26 7.56
CA ASN A 189 -5.35 0.93 8.15
C ASN A 189 -4.28 1.96 8.58
N TYR A 190 -4.70 3.16 8.91
CA TYR A 190 -3.80 4.27 9.25
C TYR A 190 -2.91 3.99 10.46
N GLU A 191 -3.35 3.19 11.45
CA GLU A 191 -2.48 2.83 12.57
C GLU A 191 -1.37 1.87 12.16
N VAL A 192 -1.68 0.88 11.32
CA VAL A 192 -0.67 -0.02 10.74
C VAL A 192 0.32 0.78 9.91
N LEU A 193 -0.16 1.69 9.07
CA LEU A 193 0.71 2.57 8.28
C LEU A 193 1.62 3.42 9.16
N ALA A 194 1.11 3.98 10.28
CA ALA A 194 1.93 4.75 11.23
C ALA A 194 3.03 3.89 11.88
N ASN A 195 2.73 2.62 12.20
CA ASN A 195 3.72 1.70 12.73
C ASN A 195 4.78 1.32 11.68
N ILE A 196 4.36 1.06 10.44
CA ILE A 196 5.27 0.79 9.32
C ILE A 196 6.14 2.01 9.04
N TYR A 197 5.56 3.20 8.96
CA TYR A 197 6.30 4.45 8.74
C TYR A 197 7.42 4.62 9.76
N LYS A 198 7.11 4.46 11.06
CA LYS A 198 8.09 4.56 12.13
C LYS A 198 9.23 3.54 12.00
N SER A 199 8.91 2.33 11.56
CA SER A 199 9.87 1.21 11.51
C SER A 199 10.71 1.18 10.23
N ARG A 200 10.20 1.73 9.12
CA ARG A 200 10.76 1.53 7.77
C ARG A 200 11.23 2.81 7.06
N ASN A 201 11.03 3.99 7.63
CA ASN A 201 11.41 5.25 7.00
C ASN A 201 12.92 5.39 6.72
N ASN A 202 13.78 4.65 7.43
CA ASN A 202 15.23 4.60 7.22
C ASN A 202 15.69 3.19 6.82
N HIS A 203 14.85 2.41 6.16
CA HIS A 203 15.19 1.05 5.74
C HIS A 203 16.21 1.05 4.59
N LYS A 204 16.99 -0.04 4.46
CA LYS A 204 18.01 -0.18 3.41
C LYS A 204 17.42 -0.39 2.02
N LEU A 205 16.24 -1.00 1.93
CA LEU A 205 15.54 -1.21 0.66
C LEU A 205 14.81 0.07 0.26
N ASP A 206 15.08 0.57 -0.93
CA ASP A 206 14.44 1.77 -1.48
C ASP A 206 12.94 1.60 -1.68
N GLU A 207 12.47 0.37 -1.89
CA GLU A 207 11.05 0.06 -1.91
C GLU A 207 10.35 0.46 -0.61
N TRP A 208 11.04 0.39 0.56
CA TRP A 208 10.53 0.88 1.84
C TRP A 208 10.80 2.36 2.04
N SER A 209 12.08 2.75 2.05
CA SER A 209 12.51 4.09 2.49
C SER A 209 12.14 5.21 1.51
N VAL A 210 11.94 4.88 0.23
CA VAL A 210 11.52 5.81 -0.81
C VAL A 210 10.10 5.46 -1.27
N GLY A 211 9.91 4.36 -1.98
CA GLY A 211 8.66 4.05 -2.66
C GLY A 211 7.44 4.00 -1.75
N PHE A 212 7.50 3.20 -0.67
CA PHE A 212 6.40 3.07 0.28
C PHE A 212 6.19 4.35 1.10
N MET A 213 7.28 5.03 1.49
CA MET A 213 7.19 6.29 2.24
C MET A 213 6.57 7.42 1.41
N ASP A 214 6.88 7.52 0.13
CA ASP A 214 6.31 8.54 -0.75
C ASP A 214 4.84 8.26 -1.04
N TRP A 215 4.45 6.98 -1.19
CA TRP A 215 3.05 6.61 -1.26
C TRP A 215 2.29 6.98 0.03
N ILE A 216 2.83 6.70 1.23
CA ILE A 216 2.22 7.11 2.51
C ILE A 216 2.01 8.64 2.54
N LYS A 217 3.01 9.42 2.14
CA LYS A 217 2.91 10.90 2.15
C LYS A 217 1.88 11.43 1.16
N SER A 218 1.54 10.67 0.11
CA SER A 218 0.52 11.02 -0.86
C SER A 218 -0.91 10.78 -0.36
N LEU A 219 -1.09 10.00 0.72
CA LEU A 219 -2.41 9.70 1.27
C LEU A 219 -3.06 10.94 1.88
N PRO A 220 -4.40 11.05 1.85
CA PRO A 220 -5.13 12.10 2.54
C PRO A 220 -4.76 12.13 4.03
N TYR A 221 -4.55 13.34 4.57
CA TYR A 221 -4.24 13.54 6.00
C TYR A 221 -3.07 12.65 6.48
N SER A 222 -2.03 12.52 5.64
CA SER A 222 -0.85 11.69 5.90
C SER A 222 -0.08 12.11 7.16
N GLU A 223 -0.28 13.33 7.67
CA GLU A 223 0.23 13.81 8.96
C GLU A 223 -0.23 12.95 10.14
N LEU A 224 -1.41 12.33 10.06
CA LEU A 224 -1.87 11.34 11.05
C LEU A 224 -0.99 10.09 11.06
N ILE A 225 -0.40 9.74 9.92
CA ILE A 225 0.50 8.60 9.78
C ILE A 225 1.91 9.00 10.17
N THR A 226 2.45 10.04 9.54
CA THR A 226 3.84 10.45 9.66
C THR A 226 4.17 11.13 11.00
N GLY A 227 3.17 11.79 11.61
CA GLY A 227 3.34 12.56 12.84
C GLY A 227 4.10 13.87 12.68
N LYS A 228 4.29 14.31 11.46
CA LYS A 228 4.86 15.62 11.17
C LYS A 228 3.72 16.58 10.96
N GLU A 229 3.73 17.71 11.66
CA GLU A 229 2.96 18.87 11.28
C GLU A 229 3.52 19.36 9.94
N LYS A 230 2.62 19.70 9.02
CA LYS A 230 3.00 20.31 7.75
C LYS A 230 3.36 21.75 7.96
#